data_84af228c3bebb79c569b5778f29fb8b7
#
_entry.id   84af228c3bebb79c569b5778f29fb8b7
#
_cell.length_a   1.000
_cell.length_b   1.000
_cell.length_c   1.000
_cell.angle_alpha   90.00
_cell.angle_beta   90.00
_cell.angle_gamma   90.00
#
_symmetry.space_group_name_H-M   'P 1'
#
loop_
_entity.id
_entity.type
_entity.pdbx_description
1 polymer ?
#
loop_
_entity_poly.entity_id
_entity_poly.type
_entity_poly.pdbx_seq_one_letter_code
_entity_poly.pdbx_strand_id
1 'polypeptide(L)'
;IVQARIESWLNPWIDPGNSSYQIIQALLAVANGGIEGRGPGLGSPGLVPLAISDFIYVAIAEETGLAGTLGLLALFGLIIARGFRAAVRAPDLFRRLFAAGLSAYFGVQSILIIGGNLRLLPLTGVTLPFVSYGGSSLLISFIALLFLLLISNHLDEEPAPLQQPMPYLVIHAVL
;
A
#
# COMPACT_ATOMS: atom_id res chain seq x y z
N ILE A 1 8.26 25.46 3.98
CA ILE A 1 7.45 24.39 3.33
C ILE A 1 6.86 23.46 4.39
N VAL A 2 7.65 22.87 5.30
CA VAL A 2 7.12 21.92 6.31
C VAL A 2 6.16 22.60 7.27
N GLN A 3 6.49 23.79 7.76
CA GLN A 3 5.65 24.55 8.69
C GLN A 3 4.29 24.87 8.05
N ALA A 4 4.25 25.32 6.81
CA ALA A 4 3.02 25.62 6.09
C ALA A 4 2.12 24.36 5.93
N ARG A 5 2.73 23.19 5.72
CA ARG A 5 1.98 21.91 5.66
C ARG A 5 1.36 21.52 6.99
N ILE A 6 2.08 21.76 8.10
CA ILE A 6 1.58 21.49 9.46
C ILE A 6 0.45 22.47 9.81
N GLU A 7 0.61 23.75 9.50
CA GLU A 7 -0.42 24.77 9.71
C GLU A 7 -1.70 24.47 8.91
N SER A 8 -1.57 24.15 7.62
CA SER A 8 -2.68 23.75 6.77
C SER A 8 -3.37 22.46 7.23
N TRP A 9 -2.62 21.54 7.83
CA TRP A 9 -3.16 20.31 8.40
C TRP A 9 -3.95 20.58 9.68
N LEU A 10 -3.42 21.44 10.58
CA LEU A 10 -4.08 21.76 11.84
C LEU A 10 -5.32 22.62 11.62
N ASN A 11 -5.25 23.65 10.79
CA ASN A 11 -6.40 24.51 10.49
C ASN A 11 -6.40 24.97 9.02
N PRO A 12 -7.03 24.20 8.10
CA PRO A 12 -7.07 24.53 6.70
C PRO A 12 -7.91 25.78 6.39
N TRP A 13 -8.76 26.22 7.31
CA TRP A 13 -9.65 27.35 7.10
C TRP A 13 -8.99 28.72 7.32
N ILE A 14 -7.75 28.79 7.80
CA ILE A 14 -7.02 30.05 7.97
C ILE A 14 -6.65 30.65 6.61
N ASP A 15 -6.22 29.83 5.64
CA ASP A 15 -5.83 30.29 4.29
C ASP A 15 -6.44 29.40 3.20
N PRO A 16 -7.75 29.48 2.99
CA PRO A 16 -8.48 28.58 2.09
C PRO A 16 -8.15 28.80 0.62
N GLY A 17 -7.59 29.95 0.26
CA GLY A 17 -7.29 30.32 -1.15
C GLY A 17 -5.92 29.90 -1.65
N ASN A 18 -4.98 29.54 -0.75
CA ASN A 18 -3.60 29.25 -1.09
C ASN A 18 -3.14 27.88 -0.56
N SER A 19 -2.45 27.89 0.58
CA SER A 19 -1.76 26.71 1.12
C SER A 19 -2.71 25.57 1.51
N SER A 20 -3.94 25.89 1.88
CA SER A 20 -4.94 24.91 2.34
C SER A 20 -5.96 24.52 1.26
N TYR A 21 -5.94 25.19 0.10
CA TYR A 21 -6.92 24.95 -0.97
C TYR A 21 -7.04 23.46 -1.35
N GLN A 22 -5.90 22.80 -1.53
CA GLN A 22 -5.87 21.38 -1.92
C GLN A 22 -6.55 20.47 -0.88
N ILE A 23 -6.29 20.73 0.41
CA ILE A 23 -6.85 19.94 1.50
C ILE A 23 -8.37 20.16 1.60
N ILE A 24 -8.82 21.41 1.43
CA ILE A 24 -10.25 21.73 1.47
C ILE A 24 -10.98 21.06 0.32
N GLN A 25 -10.44 21.16 -0.91
CA GLN A 25 -11.03 20.50 -2.08
C GLN A 25 -11.07 18.98 -1.92
N ALA A 26 -10.02 18.39 -1.35
CA ALA A 26 -9.97 16.96 -1.03
C ALA A 26 -11.07 16.55 -0.06
N LEU A 27 -11.28 17.30 1.02
CA LEU A 27 -12.33 17.02 2.00
C LEU A 27 -13.73 17.15 1.39
N LEU A 28 -13.94 18.17 0.55
CA LEU A 28 -15.22 18.37 -0.14
C LEU A 28 -15.50 17.23 -1.13
N ALA A 29 -14.50 16.77 -1.87
CA ALA A 29 -14.64 15.68 -2.83
C ALA A 29 -14.99 14.36 -2.10
N VAL A 30 -14.31 14.05 -0.98
CA VAL A 30 -14.65 12.88 -0.16
C VAL A 30 -16.07 12.99 0.40
N ALA A 31 -16.49 14.17 0.88
CA ALA A 31 -17.84 14.40 1.38
C ALA A 31 -18.90 14.23 0.27
N ASN A 32 -18.60 14.68 -0.94
CA ASN A 32 -19.49 14.55 -2.11
C ASN A 32 -19.67 13.08 -2.54
N GLY A 33 -18.66 12.23 -2.36
CA GLY A 33 -18.74 10.81 -2.70
C GLY A 33 -19.72 10.03 -1.81
N GLY A 34 -19.89 10.42 -0.54
CA GLY A 34 -20.81 9.75 0.36
C GLY A 34 -20.58 8.23 0.46
N ILE A 35 -21.67 7.45 0.55
CA ILE A 35 -21.60 5.98 0.67
C ILE A 35 -21.48 5.31 -0.71
N GLU A 36 -22.26 5.73 -1.67
CA GLU A 36 -22.40 5.07 -2.98
C GLU A 36 -21.48 5.64 -4.06
N GLY A 37 -20.90 6.84 -3.83
CA GLY A 37 -20.15 7.59 -4.84
C GLY A 37 -21.05 8.33 -5.82
N ARG A 38 -20.42 9.22 -6.60
CA ARG A 38 -21.13 9.96 -7.68
C ARG A 38 -21.26 9.12 -8.96
N GLY A 39 -20.52 8.04 -9.05
CA GLY A 39 -20.39 7.19 -10.24
C GLY A 39 -19.07 7.41 -10.99
N PRO A 40 -18.56 6.38 -11.68
CA PRO A 40 -17.34 6.46 -12.46
C PRO A 40 -17.41 7.55 -13.54
N GLY A 41 -16.45 8.47 -13.55
CA GLY A 41 -16.37 9.58 -14.48
C GLY A 41 -17.33 10.76 -14.18
N LEU A 42 -18.13 10.69 -13.12
CA LEU A 42 -19.03 11.77 -12.69
C LEU A 42 -18.47 12.60 -11.54
N GLY A 43 -17.28 12.27 -11.06
CA GLY A 43 -16.51 13.10 -10.15
C GLY A 43 -16.03 14.38 -10.80
N SER A 44 -15.52 15.29 -10.00
CA SER A 44 -14.93 16.54 -10.47
C SER A 44 -13.43 16.62 -10.11
N PRO A 45 -12.61 15.65 -10.54
CA PRO A 45 -11.20 15.57 -10.16
C PRO A 45 -10.40 16.79 -10.60
N GLY A 46 -10.88 17.55 -11.61
CA GLY A 46 -10.26 18.79 -12.05
C GLY A 46 -10.31 19.94 -11.02
N LEU A 47 -11.16 19.83 -10.00
CA LEU A 47 -11.23 20.79 -8.90
C LEU A 47 -10.16 20.53 -7.83
N VAL A 48 -9.64 19.31 -7.75
CA VAL A 48 -8.58 18.93 -6.81
C VAL A 48 -7.24 18.99 -7.54
N PRO A 49 -6.36 19.96 -7.25
CA PRO A 49 -5.03 20.01 -7.84
C PRO A 49 -4.26 18.73 -7.54
N LEU A 50 -3.53 18.19 -8.53
CA LEU A 50 -2.77 16.93 -8.40
C LEU A 50 -3.64 15.70 -8.05
N ALA A 51 -4.92 15.70 -8.41
CA ALA A 51 -5.84 14.59 -8.12
C ALA A 51 -5.33 13.23 -8.62
N ILE A 52 -4.67 13.21 -9.78
CA ILE A 52 -4.16 11.95 -10.38
C ILE A 52 -2.88 11.41 -9.73
N SER A 53 -2.16 12.21 -8.93
CA SER A 53 -0.93 11.79 -8.24
C SER A 53 -1.16 11.67 -6.75
N ASP A 54 -1.15 12.79 -6.04
CA ASP A 54 -1.12 12.84 -4.58
C ASP A 54 -2.51 12.67 -3.95
N PHE A 55 -3.58 13.02 -4.69
CA PHE A 55 -4.97 12.97 -4.23
C PHE A 55 -5.83 11.93 -4.97
N ILE A 56 -5.19 10.91 -5.57
CA ILE A 56 -5.93 9.89 -6.32
C ILE A 56 -6.95 9.13 -5.44
N TYR A 57 -6.63 8.92 -4.16
CA TYR A 57 -7.55 8.30 -3.21
C TYR A 57 -8.83 9.12 -3.04
N VAL A 58 -8.71 10.45 -3.06
CA VAL A 58 -9.86 11.38 -2.98
C VAL A 58 -10.72 11.29 -4.23
N ALA A 59 -10.11 11.22 -5.42
CA ALA A 59 -10.84 11.03 -6.67
C ALA A 59 -11.62 9.71 -6.68
N ILE A 60 -10.99 8.62 -6.21
CA ILE A 60 -11.66 7.33 -6.05
C ILE A 60 -12.80 7.45 -5.04
N ALA A 61 -12.59 8.13 -3.92
CA ALA A 61 -13.62 8.31 -2.90
C ALA A 61 -14.83 9.12 -3.42
N GLU A 62 -14.62 10.14 -4.25
CA GLU A 62 -15.69 10.90 -4.86
C GLU A 62 -16.50 10.06 -5.85
N GLU A 63 -15.85 9.24 -6.67
CA GLU A 63 -16.53 8.46 -7.70
C GLU A 63 -17.18 7.17 -7.18
N THR A 64 -16.50 6.45 -6.29
CA THR A 64 -16.93 5.12 -5.81
C THR A 64 -17.46 5.11 -4.38
N GLY A 65 -17.38 6.23 -3.69
CA GLY A 65 -17.85 6.40 -2.32
C GLY A 65 -17.09 5.55 -1.30
N LEU A 66 -17.73 5.39 -0.14
CA LEU A 66 -17.18 4.60 0.96
C LEU A 66 -16.97 3.13 0.57
N ALA A 67 -17.86 2.56 -0.24
CA ALA A 67 -17.75 1.16 -0.67
C ALA A 67 -16.47 0.90 -1.48
N GLY A 68 -16.17 1.77 -2.45
CA GLY A 68 -14.95 1.63 -3.27
C GLY A 68 -13.67 1.88 -2.48
N THR A 69 -13.67 2.88 -1.58
CA THR A 69 -12.51 3.16 -0.72
C THR A 69 -12.23 2.03 0.27
N LEU A 70 -13.25 1.41 0.86
CA LEU A 70 -13.09 0.23 1.71
C LEU A 70 -12.59 -0.98 0.90
N GLY A 71 -13.08 -1.16 -0.34
CA GLY A 71 -12.55 -2.18 -1.26
C GLY A 71 -11.07 -1.98 -1.55
N LEU A 72 -10.66 -0.75 -1.83
CA LEU A 72 -9.26 -0.40 -2.05
C LEU A 72 -8.39 -0.67 -0.80
N LEU A 73 -8.85 -0.27 0.37
CA LEU A 73 -8.17 -0.56 1.65
C LEU A 73 -8.03 -2.06 1.90
N ALA A 74 -9.09 -2.84 1.60
CA ALA A 74 -9.06 -4.30 1.73
C ALA A 74 -8.03 -4.93 0.79
N LEU A 75 -7.90 -4.45 -0.46
CA LEU A 75 -6.88 -4.92 -1.40
C LEU A 75 -5.47 -4.65 -0.89
N PHE A 76 -5.18 -3.43 -0.40
CA PHE A 76 -3.89 -3.13 0.22
C PHE A 76 -3.64 -3.99 1.46
N GLY A 77 -4.65 -4.15 2.31
CA GLY A 77 -4.59 -5.03 3.48
C GLY A 77 -4.24 -6.47 3.11
N LEU A 78 -4.83 -6.99 2.02
CA LEU A 78 -4.51 -8.33 1.50
C LEU A 78 -3.07 -8.44 1.01
N ILE A 79 -2.57 -7.47 0.24
CA ILE A 79 -1.19 -7.47 -0.25
C ILE A 79 -0.21 -7.47 0.93
N ILE A 80 -0.43 -6.58 1.90
CA ILE A 80 0.41 -6.45 3.09
C ILE A 80 0.37 -7.73 3.94
N ALA A 81 -0.83 -8.27 4.21
CA ALA A 81 -1.00 -9.49 5.00
C ALA A 81 -0.36 -10.72 4.33
N ARG A 82 -0.49 -10.84 3.01
CA ARG A 82 0.18 -11.91 2.24
C ARG A 82 1.68 -11.75 2.24
N GLY A 83 2.19 -10.53 2.09
CA GLY A 83 3.61 -10.25 2.17
C GLY A 83 4.22 -10.57 3.54
N PHE A 84 3.57 -10.20 4.64
CA PHE A 84 4.02 -10.59 5.97
C PHE A 84 3.91 -12.09 6.21
N ARG A 85 2.88 -12.74 5.67
CA ARG A 85 2.76 -14.21 5.74
C ARG A 85 3.90 -14.90 5.00
N ALA A 86 4.28 -14.40 3.81
CA ALA A 86 5.45 -14.89 3.08
C ALA A 86 6.73 -14.67 3.90
N ALA A 87 6.90 -13.49 4.50
CA ALA A 87 8.03 -13.20 5.36
C ALA A 87 8.19 -14.20 6.51
N VAL A 88 7.09 -14.49 7.25
CA VAL A 88 7.14 -15.43 8.40
C VAL A 88 7.47 -16.85 7.96
N ARG A 89 7.06 -17.27 6.76
CA ARG A 89 7.28 -18.61 6.23
C ARG A 89 8.62 -18.81 5.52
N ALA A 90 9.29 -17.70 5.16
CA ALA A 90 10.55 -17.76 4.41
C ALA A 90 11.64 -18.51 5.21
N PRO A 91 12.37 -19.47 4.57
CA PRO A 91 13.37 -20.30 5.24
C PRO A 91 14.61 -19.49 5.64
N ASP A 92 15.02 -18.55 4.79
CA ASP A 92 16.24 -17.77 4.96
C ASP A 92 15.98 -16.45 5.66
N LEU A 93 16.90 -16.02 6.51
CA LEU A 93 16.82 -14.74 7.20
C LEU A 93 16.74 -13.56 6.23
N PHE A 94 17.49 -13.61 5.11
CA PHE A 94 17.46 -12.56 4.11
C PHE A 94 16.07 -12.43 3.48
N ARG A 95 15.50 -13.54 2.98
CA ARG A 95 14.16 -13.53 2.35
C ARG A 95 13.08 -13.07 3.34
N ARG A 96 13.20 -13.50 4.61
CA ARG A 96 12.30 -13.10 5.69
C ARG A 96 12.31 -11.60 5.91
N LEU A 97 13.48 -11.01 6.10
CA LEU A 97 13.62 -9.57 6.35
C LEU A 97 13.27 -8.75 5.11
N PHE A 98 13.64 -9.22 3.92
CA PHE A 98 13.34 -8.53 2.68
C PHE A 98 11.83 -8.50 2.40
N ALA A 99 11.14 -9.62 2.52
CA ALA A 99 9.68 -9.67 2.37
C ALA A 99 8.94 -8.84 3.43
N ALA A 100 9.40 -8.86 4.69
CA ALA A 100 8.86 -8.01 5.75
C ALA A 100 9.07 -6.53 5.44
N GLY A 101 10.26 -6.14 4.98
CA GLY A 101 10.58 -4.77 4.58
C GLY A 101 9.72 -4.26 3.43
N LEU A 102 9.53 -5.06 2.37
CA LEU A 102 8.66 -4.69 1.25
C LEU A 102 7.19 -4.57 1.68
N SER A 103 6.72 -5.48 2.54
CA SER A 103 5.34 -5.43 3.06
C SER A 103 5.12 -4.21 3.94
N ALA A 104 6.08 -3.89 4.79
CA ALA A 104 6.07 -2.68 5.63
C ALA A 104 6.12 -1.41 4.76
N TYR A 105 6.93 -1.39 3.71
CA TYR A 105 7.00 -0.29 2.74
C TYR A 105 5.62 0.01 2.15
N PHE A 106 4.93 -1.00 1.60
CA PHE A 106 3.57 -0.83 1.08
C PHE A 106 2.59 -0.36 2.15
N GLY A 107 2.68 -0.91 3.37
CA GLY A 107 1.82 -0.51 4.48
C GLY A 107 2.00 0.93 4.88
N VAL A 108 3.23 1.34 5.15
CA VAL A 108 3.56 2.71 5.58
C VAL A 108 3.20 3.72 4.49
N GLN A 109 3.54 3.43 3.22
CA GLN A 109 3.23 4.32 2.11
C GLN A 109 1.72 4.51 1.94
N SER A 110 0.94 3.43 2.01
CA SER A 110 -0.52 3.49 1.93
C SER A 110 -1.13 4.28 3.09
N ILE A 111 -0.66 4.07 4.32
CA ILE A 111 -1.13 4.81 5.50
C ILE A 111 -0.81 6.30 5.37
N LEU A 112 0.40 6.65 4.93
CA LEU A 112 0.81 8.05 4.82
C LEU A 112 -0.03 8.81 3.79
N ILE A 113 -0.28 8.23 2.61
CA ILE A 113 -1.05 8.93 1.58
C ILE A 113 -2.54 8.98 1.93
N ILE A 114 -3.13 7.87 2.35
CA ILE A 114 -4.56 7.82 2.69
C ILE A 114 -4.83 8.69 3.92
N GLY A 115 -3.97 8.59 4.94
CA GLY A 115 -4.05 9.42 6.14
C GLY A 115 -3.87 10.91 5.85
N GLY A 116 -2.96 11.26 4.92
CA GLY A 116 -2.78 12.63 4.44
C GLY A 116 -4.00 13.17 3.71
N ASN A 117 -4.57 12.36 2.82
CA ASN A 117 -5.75 12.73 2.04
C ASN A 117 -7.01 12.89 2.89
N LEU A 118 -7.14 12.10 3.95
CA LEU A 118 -8.22 12.19 4.93
C LEU A 118 -7.94 13.19 6.07
N ARG A 119 -6.84 13.92 6.00
CA ARG A 119 -6.40 14.87 7.05
C ARG A 119 -6.15 14.21 8.42
N LEU A 120 -5.93 12.90 8.47
CA LEU A 120 -5.51 12.21 9.69
C LEU A 120 -4.01 12.44 9.97
N LEU A 121 -3.23 12.63 8.89
CA LEU A 121 -1.79 12.91 8.92
C LEU A 121 -1.48 14.16 8.09
N PRO A 122 -0.35 14.83 8.33
CA PRO A 122 0.09 15.91 7.45
C PRO A 122 0.41 15.39 6.05
N LEU A 123 0.10 16.18 5.03
CA LEU A 123 0.31 15.82 3.64
C LEU A 123 1.80 15.65 3.32
N THR A 124 2.17 14.45 2.86
CA THR A 124 3.58 14.09 2.61
C THR A 124 3.99 14.20 1.13
N GLY A 125 3.03 14.22 0.19
CA GLY A 125 3.32 14.21 -1.26
C GLY A 125 3.89 12.88 -1.74
N VAL A 126 3.55 11.78 -1.08
CA VAL A 126 3.89 10.41 -1.48
C VAL A 126 2.78 9.87 -2.38
N THR A 127 3.13 9.06 -3.37
CA THR A 127 2.16 8.45 -4.29
C THR A 127 1.59 7.15 -3.73
N LEU A 128 0.33 6.82 -4.05
CA LEU A 128 -0.28 5.54 -3.69
C LEU A 128 0.27 4.42 -4.59
N PRO A 129 0.84 3.35 -4.04
CA PRO A 129 1.39 2.25 -4.83
C PRO A 129 0.34 1.71 -5.82
N PHE A 130 0.76 1.38 -7.05
CA PHE A 130 -0.06 0.82 -8.14
C PHE A 130 -1.18 1.72 -8.68
N VAL A 131 -1.59 2.77 -7.98
CA VAL A 131 -2.80 3.55 -8.29
C VAL A 131 -2.44 4.97 -8.75
N SER A 132 -1.53 5.65 -8.06
CA SER A 132 -1.15 7.01 -8.41
C SER A 132 -0.39 7.09 -9.73
N TYR A 133 -0.68 8.13 -10.49
CA TYR A 133 0.11 8.45 -11.67
C TYR A 133 1.52 8.91 -11.25
N GLY A 134 2.51 8.11 -11.62
CA GLY A 134 3.92 8.37 -11.36
C GLY A 134 4.77 7.25 -11.97
N GLY A 135 5.41 7.50 -13.12
CA GLY A 135 6.11 6.46 -13.89
C GLY A 135 7.15 5.68 -13.07
N SER A 136 8.01 6.37 -12.33
CA SER A 136 9.03 5.74 -11.49
C SER A 136 8.42 5.02 -10.27
N SER A 137 7.41 5.61 -9.64
CA SER A 137 6.72 5.02 -8.48
C SER A 137 5.97 3.74 -8.84
N LEU A 138 5.27 3.74 -9.98
CA LEU A 138 4.60 2.54 -10.49
C LEU A 138 5.60 1.42 -10.78
N LEU A 139 6.70 1.74 -11.48
CA LEU A 139 7.73 0.76 -11.81
C LEU A 139 8.33 0.13 -10.55
N ILE A 140 8.70 0.94 -9.56
CA ILE A 140 9.24 0.46 -8.29
C ILE A 140 8.20 -0.41 -7.54
N SER A 141 6.92 -0.01 -7.55
CA SER A 141 5.86 -0.78 -6.89
C SER A 141 5.68 -2.16 -7.54
N PHE A 142 5.71 -2.26 -8.88
CA PHE A 142 5.62 -3.54 -9.57
C PHE A 142 6.87 -4.41 -9.35
N ILE A 143 8.07 -3.83 -9.33
CA ILE A 143 9.30 -4.56 -9.01
C ILE A 143 9.24 -5.09 -7.58
N ALA A 144 8.82 -4.29 -6.62
CA ALA A 144 8.67 -4.70 -5.23
C ALA A 144 7.65 -5.85 -5.08
N LEU A 145 6.52 -5.76 -5.79
CA LEU A 145 5.52 -6.82 -5.82
C LEU A 145 6.08 -8.10 -6.46
N LEU A 146 6.84 -7.99 -7.54
CA LEU A 146 7.48 -9.13 -8.19
C LEU A 146 8.40 -9.87 -7.22
N PHE A 147 9.24 -9.16 -6.46
CA PHE A 147 10.08 -9.78 -5.44
C PHE A 147 9.27 -10.48 -4.35
N LEU A 148 8.17 -9.87 -3.88
CA LEU A 148 7.27 -10.53 -2.92
C LEU A 148 6.66 -11.81 -3.48
N LEU A 149 6.25 -11.81 -4.75
CA LEU A 149 5.70 -12.99 -5.43
C LEU A 149 6.75 -14.08 -5.60
N LEU A 150 7.98 -13.73 -6.00
CA LEU A 150 9.08 -14.68 -6.12
C LEU A 150 9.40 -15.35 -4.77
N ILE A 151 9.45 -14.58 -3.69
CA ILE A 151 9.66 -15.15 -2.36
C ILE A 151 8.48 -16.05 -1.98
N SER A 152 7.24 -15.63 -2.24
CA SER A 152 6.05 -16.41 -1.93
C SER A 152 5.99 -17.73 -2.71
N ASN A 153 6.35 -17.71 -4.00
CA ASN A 153 6.33 -18.90 -4.85
C ASN A 153 7.33 -19.97 -4.40
N HIS A 154 8.52 -19.55 -3.98
CA HIS A 154 9.54 -20.49 -3.44
C HIS A 154 9.15 -21.15 -2.11
N LEU A 155 8.08 -20.71 -1.45
CA LEU A 155 7.56 -21.36 -0.23
C LEU A 155 6.70 -22.58 -0.56
N ASP A 156 6.16 -22.66 -1.77
CA ASP A 156 5.36 -23.78 -2.24
C ASP A 156 6.24 -24.90 -2.84
N GLU A 157 7.52 -24.61 -3.13
CA GLU A 157 8.53 -25.60 -3.46
C GLU A 157 9.09 -26.16 -2.14
N GLU A 158 8.36 -27.06 -1.49
CA GLU A 158 8.82 -27.79 -0.34
C GLU A 158 10.14 -28.51 -0.70
N PRO A 159 11.24 -28.32 0.04
CA PRO A 159 12.45 -29.09 -0.22
C PRO A 159 12.03 -30.56 -0.07
N ALA A 160 12.25 -31.35 -1.13
CA ALA A 160 12.01 -32.78 -1.08
C ALA A 160 12.63 -33.31 0.21
N PRO A 161 11.92 -34.12 1.00
CA PRO A 161 12.40 -34.58 2.28
C PRO A 161 13.81 -35.14 2.06
N LEU A 162 14.79 -34.52 2.72
CA LEU A 162 16.16 -35.02 2.71
C LEU A 162 16.04 -36.51 2.99
N GLN A 163 16.40 -37.33 1.99
CA GLN A 163 16.46 -38.78 2.20
C GLN A 163 17.29 -38.99 3.45
N GLN A 164 16.64 -39.36 4.55
CA GLN A 164 17.34 -39.75 5.72
C GLN A 164 18.33 -40.82 5.27
N PRO A 165 19.63 -40.65 5.52
CA PRO A 165 20.58 -41.69 5.17
C PRO A 165 20.06 -42.99 5.82
N MET A 166 19.85 -44.01 4.98
CA MET A 166 19.36 -45.30 5.47
C MET A 166 20.20 -45.68 6.66
N PRO A 167 19.58 -46.05 7.79
CA PRO A 167 20.37 -46.58 8.93
C PRO A 167 21.19 -47.73 8.39
N TYR A 168 22.52 -47.57 8.43
CA TYR A 168 23.47 -48.59 8.04
C TYR A 168 23.09 -49.87 8.76
N LEU A 169 22.69 -50.86 8.02
CA LEU A 169 22.46 -52.19 8.52
C LEU A 169 23.81 -52.66 9.06
N VAL A 170 24.00 -52.52 10.35
CA VAL A 170 25.16 -53.09 11.04
C VAL A 170 24.98 -54.59 10.98
N ILE A 171 25.52 -55.19 9.95
CA ILE A 171 25.66 -56.62 9.90
C ILE A 171 26.71 -57.00 10.94
N HIS A 172 26.25 -57.36 12.14
CA HIS A 172 27.06 -58.07 13.06
C HIS A 172 27.28 -59.46 12.47
N ALA A 173 28.41 -59.65 11.83
CA ALA A 173 28.97 -60.96 11.56
C ALA A 173 29.34 -61.53 12.92
N VAL A 174 28.53 -62.46 13.44
CA VAL A 174 28.89 -63.33 14.57
C VAL A 174 29.76 -64.43 13.99
N LEU A 175 31.02 -64.47 14.41
CA LEU A 175 31.85 -65.67 14.48
C LEU A 175 32.12 -65.96 15.91
#